data_acb532dfd1fd69f46f92fc238b9051c3
#
_entry.id   acb532dfd1fd69f46f92fc238b9051c3
#
_cell.length_a   1.000
_cell.length_b   1.000
_cell.length_c   1.000
_cell.angle_alpha   90.00
_cell.angle_beta   90.00
_cell.angle_gamma   90.00
#
_symmetry.space_group_name_H-M   'P 1'
#
loop_
_entity.id
_entity.type
_entity.pdbx_description
1 polymer ?
#
loop_
_entity_poly.entity_id
_entity_poly.type
_entity_poly.pdbx_seq_one_letter_code
_entity_poly.pdbx_strand_id
1 'polypeptide(L)'
;MPVTTNTYPIHTTHISQKLFFCEAGTLVWVNSLSFTFSIFSSLCKDYAYDFYWKRNKERGLLNKDGSCKFSRNSAETQLCDSLASLVSDNDCVFSKYSYDCFAHTSLEFELKRRHIKTVIVAGTVVNWCVDSTVRSAYHKDYNVVVLSDCVSGYEHAGATGDKWVDMELDLFAEGFAEVMPSDAAISELNKISIINETKKSSSF
;
A
#
# COMPACT_ATOMS: atom_id res chain seq x y z
N MET A 1 -12.01 -1.23 21.18
CA MET A 1 -12.56 -2.52 20.74
C MET A 1 -11.44 -3.22 20.00
N PRO A 2 -11.23 -4.51 20.18
CA PRO A 2 -10.21 -5.21 19.40
C PRO A 2 -10.66 -5.26 17.95
N VAL A 3 -9.77 -4.85 17.04
CA VAL A 3 -9.94 -5.02 15.60
C VAL A 3 -9.89 -6.52 15.35
N THR A 4 -10.98 -7.08 14.88
CA THR A 4 -11.02 -8.48 14.47
C THR A 4 -10.22 -8.63 13.18
N THR A 5 -9.09 -9.28 13.30
CA THR A 5 -8.29 -9.70 12.14
C THR A 5 -9.06 -10.76 11.37
N ASN A 6 -9.71 -10.35 10.28
CA ASN A 6 -10.20 -11.30 9.29
C ASN A 6 -9.01 -11.77 8.45
N THR A 7 -8.40 -12.86 8.89
CA THR A 7 -7.43 -13.60 8.09
C THR A 7 -8.18 -14.46 7.08
N TYR A 8 -8.21 -14.05 5.82
CA TYR A 8 -8.61 -14.93 4.74
C TYR A 8 -7.41 -15.74 4.27
N PRO A 9 -7.50 -17.07 4.21
CA PRO A 9 -6.41 -17.89 3.70
C PRO A 9 -6.36 -17.79 2.18
N ILE A 10 -5.33 -17.17 1.64
CA ILE A 10 -5.05 -17.19 0.20
C ILE A 10 -4.03 -18.30 -0.07
N HIS A 11 -4.44 -19.31 -0.82
CA HIS A 11 -3.56 -20.35 -1.34
C HIS A 11 -2.81 -19.85 -2.58
N THR A 12 -1.56 -19.60 -2.46
CA THR A 12 -0.35 -20.11 -3.12
C THR A 12 -0.02 -19.74 -4.55
N THR A 13 0.88 -18.84 -4.67
CA THR A 13 2.10 -18.80 -5.50
C THR A 13 3.02 -17.74 -4.85
N HIS A 14 4.32 -17.70 -5.15
CA HIS A 14 5.25 -16.72 -4.57
C HIS A 14 4.76 -15.25 -4.66
N ILE A 15 3.88 -14.97 -5.58
CA ILE A 15 3.27 -13.66 -5.82
C ILE A 15 2.12 -13.40 -4.84
N SER A 16 1.24 -14.38 -4.63
CA SER A 16 0.09 -14.27 -3.72
C SER A 16 0.50 -14.18 -2.24
N GLN A 17 1.68 -14.69 -1.87
CA GLN A 17 2.20 -14.60 -0.50
C GLN A 17 2.60 -13.16 -0.09
N LYS A 18 2.90 -12.27 -1.04
CA LYS A 18 3.28 -10.87 -0.77
C LYS A 18 2.09 -9.91 -0.62
N LEU A 19 0.87 -10.38 -0.77
CA LEU A 19 -0.36 -9.56 -0.68
C LEU A 19 -1.02 -9.55 0.71
N PHE A 20 -0.29 -9.83 1.78
CA PHE A 20 -0.84 -9.81 3.14
C PHE A 20 -0.85 -8.41 3.76
N PHE A 21 -1.93 -8.14 4.50
CA PHE A 21 -2.18 -6.87 5.18
C PHE A 21 -1.25 -6.60 6.36
N CYS A 22 -0.78 -5.35 6.45
CA CYS A 22 -0.27 -4.78 7.69
C CYS A 22 -1.19 -3.65 8.14
N GLU A 23 -1.56 -3.61 9.40
CA GLU A 23 -2.54 -2.67 9.98
C GLU A 23 -2.17 -1.18 9.85
N ALA A 24 -0.94 -0.85 9.49
CA ALA A 24 -0.47 0.54 9.43
C ALA A 24 0.27 0.91 8.14
N GLY A 25 0.13 0.14 7.06
CA GLY A 25 0.94 0.36 5.87
C GLY A 25 0.18 0.39 4.55
N THR A 26 0.76 1.05 3.58
CA THR A 26 0.36 0.96 2.18
C THR A 26 1.43 0.15 1.46
N LEU A 27 1.00 -0.92 0.80
CA LEU A 27 1.84 -1.69 -0.10
C LEU A 27 1.70 -1.09 -1.50
N VAL A 28 2.81 -0.70 -2.09
CA VAL A 28 2.89 -0.37 -3.51
C VAL A 28 3.68 -1.47 -4.17
N TRP A 29 2.99 -2.27 -4.94
CA TRP A 29 3.62 -3.33 -5.71
C TRP A 29 3.85 -2.86 -7.14
N VAL A 30 5.00 -3.24 -7.69
CA VAL A 30 5.44 -2.68 -8.96
C VAL A 30 5.98 -3.78 -9.84
N ASN A 31 5.55 -3.78 -11.09
CA ASN A 31 6.07 -4.68 -12.11
C ASN A 31 6.85 -3.89 -13.15
N SER A 32 8.11 -4.27 -13.40
CA SER A 32 8.85 -3.88 -14.59
C SER A 32 9.01 -5.08 -15.52
N LEU A 33 9.29 -4.83 -16.79
CA LEU A 33 9.45 -5.86 -17.83
C LEU A 33 10.44 -6.99 -17.48
N SER A 34 11.21 -6.88 -16.40
CA SER A 34 12.23 -7.83 -16.00
C SER A 34 12.28 -8.22 -14.54
N PHE A 35 11.65 -7.44 -13.64
CA PHE A 35 11.73 -7.66 -12.18
C PHE A 35 10.44 -7.25 -11.48
N THR A 36 9.97 -8.08 -10.57
CA THR A 36 8.92 -7.74 -9.62
C THR A 36 9.59 -7.39 -8.30
N PHE A 37 9.29 -6.22 -7.74
CA PHE A 37 9.70 -5.88 -6.39
C PHE A 37 8.55 -5.21 -5.65
N SER A 38 8.58 -5.29 -4.34
CA SER A 38 7.55 -4.73 -3.50
C SER A 38 8.09 -3.52 -2.77
N ILE A 39 7.23 -2.56 -2.52
CA ILE A 39 7.52 -1.38 -1.72
C ILE A 39 6.59 -1.41 -0.52
N PHE A 40 7.17 -1.55 0.66
CA PHE A 40 6.46 -1.54 1.92
C PHE A 40 6.64 -0.18 2.58
N SER A 41 5.54 0.47 2.95
CA SER A 41 5.61 1.70 3.70
C SER A 41 4.75 1.62 4.96
N SER A 42 5.27 2.08 6.06
CA SER A 42 4.53 2.26 7.30
C SER A 42 4.42 3.73 7.66
N LEU A 43 3.26 4.14 8.18
CA LEU A 43 3.07 5.49 8.67
C LEU A 43 3.82 5.63 10.01
N CYS A 44 4.81 6.52 10.01
CA CYS A 44 5.55 6.89 11.20
C CYS A 44 5.36 8.38 11.46
N LYS A 45 4.75 8.73 12.57
CA LYS A 45 4.57 10.13 12.98
C LYS A 45 5.86 10.64 13.63
N ASP A 46 6.64 11.39 12.88
CA ASP A 46 7.74 12.17 13.44
C ASP A 46 7.20 13.58 13.74
N TYR A 47 7.07 13.88 15.02
CA TYR A 47 6.36 15.08 15.50
C TYR A 47 7.15 16.39 15.33
N ALA A 48 8.04 16.46 14.39
CA ALA A 48 8.78 17.67 14.05
C ALA A 48 7.88 18.83 13.55
N TYR A 49 6.61 18.57 13.27
CA TYR A 49 5.65 19.57 12.82
C TYR A 49 4.56 19.78 13.87
N ASP A 50 4.69 20.83 14.67
CA ASP A 50 3.77 21.26 15.73
C ASP A 50 2.28 21.26 15.33
N PHE A 51 1.97 21.58 14.09
CA PHE A 51 0.59 21.62 13.61
C PHE A 51 -0.10 20.25 13.63
N TYR A 52 0.58 19.22 13.16
CA TYR A 52 0.04 17.85 13.18
C TYR A 52 -0.02 17.26 14.59
N TRP A 53 0.94 17.61 15.44
CA TRP A 53 1.00 17.22 16.84
C TRP A 53 -0.21 17.71 17.63
N LYS A 54 -0.46 19.02 17.60
CA LYS A 54 -1.59 19.63 18.29
C LYS A 54 -2.91 18.99 17.87
N ARG A 55 -3.12 18.81 16.59
CA ARG A 55 -4.31 18.19 16.02
C ARG A 55 -4.46 16.72 16.39
N ASN A 56 -3.37 15.97 16.44
CA ASN A 56 -3.39 14.56 16.84
C ASN A 56 -3.70 14.40 18.33
N LYS A 57 -3.17 15.26 19.18
CA LYS A 57 -3.49 15.31 20.60
C LYS A 57 -4.98 15.60 20.83
N GLU A 58 -5.52 16.59 20.14
CA GLU A 58 -6.93 16.94 20.19
C GLU A 58 -7.87 15.81 19.70
N ARG A 59 -7.41 14.99 18.77
CA ARG A 59 -8.15 13.85 18.22
C ARG A 59 -7.97 12.54 19.00
N GLY A 60 -7.26 12.54 20.11
CA GLY A 60 -7.06 11.35 20.93
C GLY A 60 -6.13 10.29 20.30
N LEU A 61 -5.25 10.70 19.39
CA LEU A 61 -4.23 9.80 18.81
C LEU A 61 -3.04 9.60 19.76
N LEU A 62 -3.33 9.53 21.04
CA LEU A 62 -2.37 9.20 22.09
C LEU A 62 -2.65 7.80 22.63
N ASN A 63 -1.60 7.14 23.04
CA ASN A 63 -1.67 5.96 23.88
C ASN A 63 -2.14 6.33 25.30
N LYS A 64 -2.51 5.34 26.10
CA LYS A 64 -2.97 5.55 27.47
C LYS A 64 -1.91 6.21 28.37
N ASP A 65 -0.64 6.02 28.07
CA ASP A 65 0.50 6.60 28.76
C ASP A 65 0.86 8.03 28.28
N GLY A 66 0.10 8.59 27.34
CA GLY A 66 0.33 9.90 26.77
C GLY A 66 1.38 9.92 25.66
N SER A 67 2.00 8.81 25.34
CA SER A 67 2.88 8.70 24.17
C SER A 67 2.07 8.76 22.87
N CYS A 68 2.74 9.10 21.78
CA CYS A 68 2.07 9.25 20.48
C CYS A 68 1.93 7.91 19.78
N LYS A 69 0.75 7.63 19.27
CA LYS A 69 0.56 6.52 18.35
C LYS A 69 1.40 6.71 17.10
N PHE A 70 1.88 5.61 16.54
CA PHE A 70 2.71 5.60 15.34
C PHE A 70 4.04 6.37 15.48
N SER A 71 4.58 6.43 16.70
CA SER A 71 5.92 6.97 16.92
C SER A 71 6.96 6.14 16.17
N ARG A 72 8.05 6.79 15.74
CA ARG A 72 9.17 6.10 15.09
C ARG A 72 9.65 4.93 15.96
N ASN A 73 9.83 3.77 15.36
CA ASN A 73 10.25 2.51 16.00
C ASN A 73 9.24 1.93 17.02
N SER A 74 8.00 2.44 17.09
CA SER A 74 6.96 1.75 17.85
C SER A 74 6.50 0.47 17.15
N ALA A 75 5.91 -0.46 17.89
CA ALA A 75 5.38 -1.71 17.31
C ALA A 75 4.34 -1.45 16.20
N GLU A 76 3.57 -0.38 16.34
CA GLU A 76 2.54 0.03 15.37
C GLU A 76 3.14 0.48 14.01
N THR A 77 4.43 0.81 13.97
CA THR A 77 5.12 1.27 12.76
C THR A 77 5.99 0.17 12.13
N GLN A 78 6.03 -1.01 12.72
CA GLN A 78 6.74 -2.14 12.15
C GLN A 78 5.86 -2.88 11.14
N LEU A 79 6.49 -3.54 10.17
CA LEU A 79 5.78 -4.52 9.35
C LEU A 79 5.35 -5.67 10.25
N CYS A 80 4.13 -6.18 10.03
CA CYS A 80 3.71 -7.39 10.72
C CYS A 80 4.61 -8.58 10.32
N ASP A 81 4.74 -9.55 11.20
CA ASP A 81 5.69 -10.67 11.02
C ASP A 81 5.48 -11.42 9.70
N SER A 82 4.23 -11.57 9.26
CA SER A 82 3.89 -12.21 7.99
C SER A 82 4.44 -11.46 6.78
N LEU A 83 4.41 -10.12 6.78
CA LEU A 83 5.01 -9.32 5.72
C LEU A 83 6.52 -9.20 5.86
N ALA A 84 7.02 -9.03 7.08
CA ALA A 84 8.45 -8.95 7.34
C ALA A 84 9.21 -10.19 6.83
N SER A 85 8.60 -11.37 6.96
CA SER A 85 9.16 -12.63 6.47
C SER A 85 9.22 -12.75 4.94
N LEU A 86 8.47 -11.92 4.21
CA LEU A 86 8.41 -11.91 2.75
C LEU A 86 9.30 -10.85 2.10
N VAL A 87 9.86 -9.94 2.89
CA VAL A 87 10.76 -8.90 2.39
C VAL A 87 12.06 -9.53 1.91
N SER A 88 12.47 -9.18 0.70
CA SER A 88 13.71 -9.61 0.08
C SER A 88 14.65 -8.42 -0.16
N ASP A 89 15.91 -8.68 -0.48
CA ASP A 89 16.92 -7.64 -0.77
C ASP A 89 16.55 -6.74 -1.95
N ASN A 90 15.66 -7.20 -2.83
CA ASN A 90 15.18 -6.40 -3.95
C ASN A 90 14.02 -5.47 -3.58
N ASP A 91 13.39 -5.68 -2.45
CA ASP A 91 12.25 -4.88 -2.00
C ASP A 91 12.71 -3.60 -1.31
N CYS A 92 11.87 -2.59 -1.32
CA CYS A 92 12.12 -1.35 -0.60
C CYS A 92 11.21 -1.25 0.62
N VAL A 93 11.79 -0.97 1.77
CA VAL A 93 11.04 -0.70 3.00
C VAL A 93 11.39 0.70 3.47
N PHE A 94 10.39 1.55 3.64
CA PHE A 94 10.63 2.90 4.18
C PHE A 94 9.48 3.35 5.10
N SER A 95 9.80 4.23 6.01
CA SER A 95 8.82 4.92 6.83
C SER A 95 8.39 6.22 6.17
N LYS A 96 7.10 6.54 6.29
CA LYS A 96 6.53 7.81 5.86
C LYS A 96 5.85 8.49 7.04
N TYR A 97 5.82 9.81 7.06
CA TYR A 97 5.11 10.58 8.09
C TYR A 97 3.90 11.35 7.55
N SER A 98 3.62 11.18 6.27
CA SER A 98 2.40 11.61 5.61
C SER A 98 1.56 10.42 5.17
N TYR A 99 0.31 10.64 4.83
CA TYR A 99 -0.56 9.59 4.28
C TYR A 99 -0.09 9.16 2.89
N ASP A 100 0.33 10.09 2.07
CA ASP A 100 0.87 9.86 0.75
C ASP A 100 2.26 9.21 0.82
N CYS A 101 2.42 8.09 0.11
CA CYS A 101 3.70 7.37 0.01
C CYS A 101 4.75 8.14 -0.80
N PHE A 102 4.37 9.06 -1.66
CA PHE A 102 5.30 9.88 -2.42
C PHE A 102 5.82 11.09 -1.62
N ALA A 103 5.06 11.53 -0.61
CA ALA A 103 5.39 12.74 0.14
C ALA A 103 6.61 12.52 1.04
N HIS A 104 7.71 13.18 0.72
CA HIS A 104 8.97 13.18 1.48
C HIS A 104 9.60 11.79 1.67
N THR A 105 9.44 10.91 0.68
CA THR A 105 10.04 9.57 0.64
C THR A 105 10.89 9.39 -0.61
N SER A 106 11.60 8.27 -0.68
CA SER A 106 12.36 7.88 -1.88
C SER A 106 11.51 7.16 -2.93
N LEU A 107 10.20 6.99 -2.74
CA LEU A 107 9.35 6.17 -3.60
C LEU A 107 9.47 6.57 -5.08
N GLU A 108 9.29 7.84 -5.40
CA GLU A 108 9.33 8.31 -6.78
C GLU A 108 10.70 8.07 -7.44
N PHE A 109 11.78 8.28 -6.69
CA PHE A 109 13.13 7.99 -7.16
C PHE A 109 13.30 6.50 -7.49
N GLU A 110 12.85 5.61 -6.61
CA GLU A 110 12.95 4.17 -6.80
C GLU A 110 12.12 3.68 -8.00
N LEU A 111 10.91 4.23 -8.18
CA LEU A 111 10.07 3.92 -9.32
C LEU A 111 10.71 4.38 -10.64
N LYS A 112 11.19 5.62 -10.69
CA LYS A 112 11.85 6.18 -11.90
C LYS A 112 13.14 5.45 -12.25
N ARG A 113 13.99 5.17 -11.26
CA ARG A 113 15.26 4.44 -11.45
C ARG A 113 15.03 3.05 -12.03
N ARG A 114 13.92 2.42 -11.72
CA ARG A 114 13.55 1.09 -12.21
C ARG A 114 12.63 1.13 -13.44
N HIS A 115 12.42 2.32 -14.02
CA HIS A 115 11.57 2.54 -15.20
C HIS A 115 10.13 2.03 -15.04
N ILE A 116 9.60 2.12 -13.85
CA ILE A 116 8.26 1.67 -13.54
C ILE A 116 7.23 2.62 -14.15
N LYS A 117 6.16 2.03 -14.72
CA LYS A 117 5.03 2.76 -15.32
C LYS A 117 3.70 2.42 -14.67
N THR A 118 3.59 1.26 -14.06
CA THR A 118 2.36 0.80 -13.40
C THR A 118 2.64 0.51 -11.94
N VAL A 119 1.80 1.02 -11.06
CA VAL A 119 1.84 0.75 -9.63
C VAL A 119 0.56 0.04 -9.21
N ILE A 120 0.69 -1.01 -8.41
CA ILE A 120 -0.43 -1.74 -7.84
C ILE A 120 -0.47 -1.39 -6.36
N VAL A 121 -1.60 -0.84 -5.91
CA VAL A 121 -1.75 -0.29 -4.56
C VAL A 121 -2.71 -1.14 -3.74
N ALA A 122 -2.30 -1.45 -2.53
CA ALA A 122 -3.09 -2.15 -1.52
C ALA A 122 -2.77 -1.57 -0.13
N GLY A 123 -3.59 -1.88 0.87
CA GLY A 123 -3.30 -1.51 2.25
C GLY A 123 -4.43 -0.79 2.97
N THR A 124 -4.07 -0.07 4.02
CA THR A 124 -4.98 0.61 4.93
C THR A 124 -4.49 2.02 5.28
N VAL A 125 -5.31 3.00 5.41
CA VAL A 125 -6.77 3.03 5.34
C VAL A 125 -7.16 3.55 3.97
N VAL A 126 -8.20 2.96 3.38
CA VAL A 126 -8.59 3.19 1.98
C VAL A 126 -8.73 4.68 1.65
N ASN A 127 -9.47 5.45 2.45
CA ASN A 127 -9.73 6.88 2.27
C ASN A 127 -8.71 7.82 2.95
N TRP A 128 -7.52 7.30 3.30
CA TRP A 128 -6.40 8.08 3.86
C TRP A 128 -5.10 7.79 3.11
N CYS A 129 -4.38 6.76 3.55
CA CYS A 129 -3.07 6.46 2.97
C CYS A 129 -3.18 5.92 1.54
N VAL A 130 -4.17 5.06 1.28
CA VAL A 130 -4.41 4.50 -0.05
C VAL A 130 -4.86 5.61 -1.00
N ASP A 131 -5.91 6.37 -0.65
CA ASP A 131 -6.43 7.47 -1.46
C ASP A 131 -5.33 8.50 -1.79
N SER A 132 -4.63 8.99 -0.79
CA SER A 132 -3.56 9.96 -0.98
C SER A 132 -2.48 9.45 -1.95
N THR A 133 -2.11 8.16 -1.83
CA THR A 133 -1.09 7.55 -2.67
C THR A 133 -1.59 7.31 -4.10
N VAL A 134 -2.83 6.84 -4.27
CA VAL A 134 -3.47 6.63 -5.57
C VAL A 134 -3.52 7.94 -6.37
N ARG A 135 -4.02 9.02 -5.75
CA ARG A 135 -4.08 10.34 -6.40
C ARG A 135 -2.70 10.88 -6.76
N SER A 136 -1.73 10.76 -5.85
CA SER A 136 -0.36 11.17 -6.15
C SER A 136 0.27 10.37 -7.28
N ALA A 137 0.05 9.07 -7.34
CA ALA A 137 0.53 8.23 -8.44
C ALA A 137 -0.10 8.64 -9.76
N TYR A 138 -1.42 8.84 -9.79
CA TYR A 138 -2.16 9.31 -10.96
C TYR A 138 -1.61 10.65 -11.49
N HIS A 139 -1.45 11.64 -10.61
CA HIS A 139 -0.91 12.96 -10.98
C HIS A 139 0.58 12.96 -11.36
N LYS A 140 1.25 11.85 -11.15
CA LYS A 140 2.66 11.60 -11.56
C LYS A 140 2.75 10.73 -12.81
N ASP A 141 1.64 10.55 -13.53
CA ASP A 141 1.54 9.81 -14.78
C ASP A 141 1.86 8.30 -14.66
N TYR A 142 1.61 7.71 -13.48
CA TYR A 142 1.63 6.25 -13.34
C TYR A 142 0.26 5.67 -13.73
N ASN A 143 0.27 4.50 -14.38
CA ASN A 143 -0.90 3.65 -14.41
C ASN A 143 -1.12 3.10 -13.00
N VAL A 144 -2.32 3.27 -12.47
CA VAL A 144 -2.61 2.85 -11.10
C VAL A 144 -3.62 1.71 -11.12
N VAL A 145 -3.32 0.66 -10.39
CA VAL A 145 -4.23 -0.45 -10.13
C VAL A 145 -4.47 -0.52 -8.63
N VAL A 146 -5.72 -0.62 -8.19
CA VAL A 146 -6.07 -0.82 -6.79
C VAL A 146 -6.68 -2.21 -6.63
N LEU A 147 -6.17 -2.96 -5.66
CA LEU A 147 -6.69 -4.30 -5.36
C LEU A 147 -7.89 -4.21 -4.44
N SER A 148 -9.08 -4.46 -4.97
CA SER A 148 -10.36 -4.25 -4.28
C SER A 148 -10.53 -5.10 -3.02
N ASP A 149 -9.97 -6.29 -3.00
CA ASP A 149 -9.99 -7.24 -1.88
C ASP A 149 -8.78 -7.08 -0.93
N CYS A 150 -7.90 -6.11 -1.21
CA CYS A 150 -6.67 -5.87 -0.47
C CYS A 150 -6.59 -4.44 0.10
N VAL A 151 -7.73 -3.79 0.31
CA VAL A 151 -7.84 -2.52 1.00
C VAL A 151 -8.82 -2.63 2.16
N SER A 152 -8.67 -1.79 3.18
CA SER A 152 -9.57 -1.79 4.32
C SER A 152 -9.85 -0.39 4.84
N GLY A 153 -10.98 -0.24 5.51
CA GLY A 153 -11.42 0.97 6.18
C GLY A 153 -11.75 0.70 7.66
N TYR A 154 -12.09 1.74 8.39
CA TYR A 154 -12.64 1.64 9.75
C TYR A 154 -13.81 2.59 9.91
N GLU A 155 -14.65 2.34 10.91
CA GLU A 155 -15.81 3.18 11.18
C GLU A 155 -15.39 4.59 11.63
N HIS A 156 -15.79 5.61 10.87
CA HIS A 156 -15.61 7.02 11.21
C HIS A 156 -16.51 7.90 10.35
N ALA A 157 -16.68 9.14 10.73
CA ALA A 157 -17.48 10.13 10.02
C ALA A 157 -18.88 9.64 9.62
N GLY A 158 -19.49 8.78 10.46
CA GLY A 158 -20.85 8.29 10.26
C GLY A 158 -21.01 7.16 9.23
N ALA A 159 -19.92 6.55 8.76
CA ALA A 159 -19.94 5.40 7.86
C ALA A 159 -19.08 4.25 8.40
N THR A 160 -19.49 3.02 8.10
CA THR A 160 -18.71 1.81 8.40
C THR A 160 -17.46 1.75 7.54
N GLY A 161 -16.49 0.92 7.96
CA GLY A 161 -15.28 0.67 7.17
C GLY A 161 -15.57 0.14 5.77
N ASP A 162 -16.48 -0.82 5.66
CA ASP A 162 -16.90 -1.40 4.37
C ASP A 162 -17.52 -0.36 3.44
N LYS A 163 -18.37 0.52 3.99
CA LYS A 163 -18.96 1.59 3.21
C LYS A 163 -17.91 2.60 2.69
N TRP A 164 -16.88 2.88 3.48
CA TRP A 164 -15.75 3.68 3.02
C TRP A 164 -14.99 2.97 1.90
N VAL A 165 -14.79 1.66 2.00
CA VAL A 165 -14.15 0.87 0.94
C VAL A 165 -14.95 0.96 -0.34
N ASP A 166 -16.26 0.70 -0.30
CA ASP A 166 -17.13 0.75 -1.47
C ASP A 166 -17.06 2.12 -2.17
N MET A 167 -17.24 3.21 -1.40
CA MET A 167 -17.25 4.57 -1.95
C MET A 167 -15.89 4.97 -2.58
N GLU A 168 -14.78 4.60 -1.94
CA GLU A 168 -13.46 4.94 -2.45
C GLU A 168 -13.08 4.10 -3.67
N LEU A 169 -13.44 2.82 -3.70
CA LEU A 169 -13.21 1.98 -4.87
C LEU A 169 -13.99 2.46 -6.09
N ASP A 170 -15.25 2.87 -5.90
CA ASP A 170 -16.06 3.47 -6.98
C ASP A 170 -15.40 4.75 -7.50
N LEU A 171 -14.94 5.63 -6.58
CA LEU A 171 -14.28 6.87 -6.96
C LEU A 171 -12.96 6.64 -7.69
N PHE A 172 -12.19 5.64 -7.26
CA PHE A 172 -10.95 5.27 -7.95
C PHE A 172 -11.24 4.75 -9.36
N ALA A 173 -12.22 3.87 -9.50
CA ALA A 173 -12.61 3.33 -10.80
C ALA A 173 -13.13 4.40 -11.77
N GLU A 174 -13.81 5.42 -11.26
CA GLU A 174 -14.32 6.51 -12.07
C GLU A 174 -13.23 7.42 -12.65
N GLY A 175 -12.13 7.68 -11.89
CA GLY A 175 -11.22 8.73 -12.30
C GLY A 175 -9.73 8.57 -12.04
N PHE A 176 -9.29 7.56 -11.29
CA PHE A 176 -7.90 7.53 -10.81
C PHE A 176 -7.16 6.21 -11.04
N ALA A 177 -7.86 5.08 -11.08
CA ALA A 177 -7.22 3.78 -11.10
C ALA A 177 -8.08 2.72 -11.77
N GLU A 178 -7.46 1.68 -12.26
CA GLU A 178 -8.14 0.42 -12.55
C GLU A 178 -8.35 -0.32 -11.22
N VAL A 179 -9.58 -0.73 -10.94
CA VAL A 179 -9.94 -1.46 -9.72
C VAL A 179 -10.24 -2.90 -10.07
N MET A 180 -9.52 -3.82 -9.46
CA MET A 180 -9.72 -5.25 -9.70
C MET A 180 -9.37 -6.09 -8.46
N PRO A 181 -9.90 -7.31 -8.33
CA PRO A 181 -9.49 -8.21 -7.27
C PRO A 181 -8.07 -8.76 -7.50
N SER A 182 -7.43 -9.20 -6.43
CA SER A 182 -6.03 -9.62 -6.45
C SER A 182 -5.74 -10.79 -7.37
N ASP A 183 -6.68 -11.73 -7.51
CA ASP A 183 -6.56 -12.88 -8.42
C ASP A 183 -6.55 -12.46 -9.89
N ALA A 184 -7.35 -11.48 -10.27
CA ALA A 184 -7.32 -10.90 -11.60
C ALA A 184 -5.99 -10.21 -11.89
N ALA A 185 -5.49 -9.40 -10.96
CA ALA A 185 -4.18 -8.75 -11.09
C ALA A 185 -3.04 -9.76 -11.24
N ILE A 186 -3.05 -10.84 -10.45
CA ILE A 186 -2.08 -11.94 -10.55
C ILE A 186 -2.16 -12.61 -11.93
N SER A 187 -3.37 -12.85 -12.43
CA SER A 187 -3.56 -13.44 -13.75
C SER A 187 -2.95 -12.59 -14.86
N GLU A 188 -3.17 -11.27 -14.84
CA GLU A 188 -2.57 -10.34 -15.81
C GLU A 188 -1.04 -10.31 -15.72
N LEU A 189 -0.49 -10.29 -14.52
CA LEU A 189 0.96 -10.32 -14.31
C LEU A 189 1.60 -11.62 -14.85
N ASN A 190 0.95 -12.75 -14.67
CA ASN A 190 1.43 -14.03 -15.20
C ASN A 190 1.44 -14.04 -16.74
N LYS A 191 0.44 -13.47 -17.40
CA LYS A 191 0.41 -13.32 -18.86
C LYS A 191 1.60 -12.48 -19.38
N ILE A 192 1.91 -11.38 -18.70
CA ILE A 192 3.03 -10.51 -19.05
C ILE A 192 4.37 -11.27 -18.90
N SER A 193 4.53 -12.06 -17.86
CA SER A 193 5.72 -12.87 -17.62
C SER A 193 5.97 -13.87 -18.77
N ILE A 194 4.94 -14.60 -19.18
CA ILE A 194 5.00 -15.57 -20.27
C ILE A 194 5.38 -14.90 -21.60
N ILE A 195 4.81 -13.75 -21.90
CA ILE A 195 5.13 -12.99 -23.13
C ILE A 195 6.60 -12.56 -23.16
N ASN A 196 7.16 -12.18 -22.02
CA ASN A 196 8.55 -11.77 -21.93
C ASN A 196 9.53 -12.94 -22.08
N GLU A 197 9.21 -14.11 -21.56
CA GLU A 197 10.00 -15.34 -21.74
C GLU A 197 10.00 -15.80 -23.19
N THR A 198 8.85 -15.77 -23.86
CA THR A 198 8.76 -16.13 -25.29
C THR A 198 9.52 -15.16 -26.20
N LYS A 199 9.52 -13.87 -25.90
CA LYS A 199 10.34 -12.89 -26.66
C LYS A 199 11.84 -13.09 -26.47
N LYS A 200 12.30 -13.48 -25.28
CA LYS A 200 13.71 -13.81 -25.03
C LYS A 200 14.16 -15.06 -25.77
N SER A 201 13.31 -16.07 -25.87
CA SER A 201 13.63 -17.32 -26.56
C SER A 201 13.61 -17.20 -28.10
N SER A 202 12.95 -16.17 -28.65
CA SER A 202 12.87 -15.93 -30.11
C SER A 202 13.96 -14.96 -30.63
N SER A 203 14.81 -14.43 -29.74
CA SER A 203 15.93 -13.51 -30.08
C SER A 203 17.29 -14.20 -30.10
N PHE A 204 17.31 -15.52 -30.08
CA PHE A 204 18.48 -16.40 -30.36
C PHE A 204 18.21 -17.21 -31.63
#